data_ecdd525ec09ae804f98f63a9e4c07a56
#
_entry.id   ecdd525ec09ae804f98f63a9e4c07a56
#
_cell.length_a   1.000
_cell.length_b   1.000
_cell.length_c   1.000
_cell.angle_alpha   90.00
_cell.angle_beta   90.00
_cell.angle_gamma   90.00
#
_symmetry.space_group_name_H-M   'P 1'
#
loop_
_entity.id
_entity.type
_entity.pdbx_description
1 polymer ?
#
loop_
_entity_poly.entity_id
_entity_poly.type
_entity_poly.pdbx_seq_one_letter_code
_entity_poly.pdbx_strand_id
1 'polypeptide(L)'
;MRLHYTSATFLTLSLSTYVQARRMQSHHDVKIIFIDYITLISTENRDLPRHEQIAEVSRSLKALSRDLDIPVVALSQVRRETEGKRPNLADLRESGSIEQDADVVIFIHTEDLKAEVREVAVAKQRNGPVGEISLAFLSKYTKFEALERGSSP
;
A
#
# COMPACT_ATOMS: atom_id res chain seq x y z
N MET A 1 13.54 12.55 13.34
CA MET A 1 12.26 12.35 12.64
C MET A 1 11.26 11.76 13.64
N ARG A 2 10.26 12.52 14.06
CA ARG A 2 9.21 12.01 14.98
C ARG A 2 8.11 11.40 14.13
N LEU A 3 7.91 10.09 14.26
CA LEU A 3 6.72 9.42 13.68
C LEU A 3 5.52 9.76 14.58
N HIS A 4 4.57 10.52 14.04
CA HIS A 4 3.30 10.74 14.71
C HIS A 4 2.39 9.56 14.37
N TYR A 5 2.12 8.73 15.38
CA TYR A 5 1.23 7.58 15.25
C TYR A 5 -0.18 7.99 15.68
N THR A 6 -1.12 7.98 14.77
CA THR A 6 -2.54 8.07 15.11
C THR A 6 -3.15 6.70 14.86
N SER A 7 -3.36 5.93 15.93
CA SER A 7 -4.09 4.66 15.84
C SER A 7 -5.59 4.97 15.75
N ALA A 8 -6.18 4.74 14.58
CA ALA A 8 -7.62 4.76 14.43
C ALA A 8 -8.10 3.33 14.18
N THR A 9 -8.79 2.74 15.13
CA THR A 9 -9.22 1.34 15.13
C THR A 9 -10.31 1.05 14.08
N PHE A 10 -11.03 2.05 13.60
CA PHE A 10 -11.95 2.00 12.46
C PHE A 10 -11.95 3.35 11.76
N LEU A 11 -11.35 3.40 10.59
CA LEU A 11 -11.39 4.59 9.75
C LEU A 11 -12.61 4.49 8.82
N THR A 12 -13.63 5.29 9.07
CA THR A 12 -14.59 5.65 8.02
C THR A 12 -13.94 6.75 7.20
N LEU A 13 -13.79 6.57 5.89
CA LEU A 13 -13.31 7.64 5.02
C LEU A 13 -14.42 8.68 4.90
N SER A 14 -14.50 9.51 5.91
CA SER A 14 -15.46 10.58 6.08
C SER A 14 -14.75 11.92 5.96
N LEU A 15 -15.52 12.97 5.87
CA LEU A 15 -15.03 14.35 5.97
C LEU A 15 -14.12 14.55 7.19
N SER A 16 -14.35 13.83 8.29
CA SER A 16 -13.53 13.90 9.51
C SER A 16 -12.10 13.39 9.29
N THR A 17 -11.91 12.29 8.56
CA THR A 17 -10.58 11.75 8.25
C THR A 17 -9.78 12.71 7.37
N TYR A 18 -10.46 13.30 6.38
CA TYR A 18 -9.86 14.31 5.52
C TYR A 18 -9.40 15.53 6.32
N VAL A 19 -10.26 16.05 7.20
CA VAL A 19 -9.94 17.19 8.08
C VAL A 19 -8.78 16.85 9.02
N GLN A 20 -8.73 15.64 9.59
CA GLN A 20 -7.63 15.20 10.44
C GLN A 20 -6.31 15.13 9.66
N ALA A 21 -6.30 14.52 8.48
CA ALA A 21 -5.11 14.44 7.63
C ALA A 21 -4.57 15.84 7.28
N ARG A 22 -5.45 16.76 6.91
CA ARG A 22 -5.12 18.15 6.62
C ARG A 22 -4.56 18.90 7.83
N ARG A 23 -5.15 18.70 9.01
CA ARG A 23 -4.64 19.28 10.27
C ARG A 23 -3.25 18.72 10.60
N MET A 24 -3.04 17.42 10.48
CA MET A 24 -1.73 16.80 10.73
C MET A 24 -0.68 17.32 9.75
N GLN A 25 -1.02 17.43 8.47
CA GLN A 25 -0.10 18.00 7.50
C GLN A 25 0.28 19.45 7.85
N SER A 26 -0.72 20.31 8.15
CA SER A 26 -0.46 21.73 8.41
C SER A 26 0.23 22.00 9.76
N HIS A 27 -0.08 21.21 10.82
CA HIS A 27 0.48 21.44 12.15
C HIS A 27 1.77 20.66 12.42
N HIS A 28 1.98 19.53 11.75
CA HIS A 28 3.10 18.61 12.01
C HIS A 28 3.99 18.38 10.79
N ASP A 29 3.76 19.11 9.69
CA ASP A 29 4.57 18.99 8.45
C ASP A 29 4.68 17.54 7.95
N VAL A 30 3.57 16.80 8.01
CA VAL A 30 3.49 15.41 7.53
C VAL A 30 3.80 15.36 6.05
N LYS A 31 4.73 14.50 5.64
CA LYS A 31 5.19 14.36 4.25
C LYS A 31 4.69 13.11 3.55
N ILE A 32 4.13 12.15 4.28
CA ILE A 32 3.63 10.89 3.76
C ILE A 32 2.57 10.32 4.71
N ILE A 33 1.56 9.68 4.16
CA ILE A 33 0.52 8.97 4.92
C ILE A 33 0.62 7.48 4.59
N PHE A 34 0.67 6.62 5.62
CA PHE A 34 0.56 5.17 5.49
C PHE A 34 -0.77 4.68 6.02
N ILE A 35 -1.39 3.77 5.29
CA ILE A 35 -2.67 3.14 5.64
C ILE A 35 -2.48 1.62 5.68
N ASP A 36 -2.62 1.04 6.86
CA ASP A 36 -2.52 -0.40 7.08
C ASP A 36 -3.86 -0.90 7.64
N TYR A 37 -4.67 -1.49 6.81
CA TYR A 37 -4.69 -1.68 5.36
C TYR A 37 -6.02 -1.19 4.78
N ILE A 38 -6.12 -1.05 3.46
CA ILE A 38 -7.23 -0.37 2.77
C ILE A 38 -8.61 -1.00 3.07
N THR A 39 -8.67 -2.32 3.30
CA THR A 39 -9.93 -3.03 3.58
C THR A 39 -10.47 -2.80 4.99
N LEU A 40 -9.73 -2.16 5.89
CA LEU A 40 -10.24 -1.70 7.20
C LEU A 40 -10.99 -0.38 7.09
N ILE A 41 -10.84 0.33 5.98
CA ILE A 41 -11.57 1.57 5.75
C ILE A 41 -13.00 1.22 5.33
N SER A 42 -13.97 1.81 5.98
CA SER A 42 -15.37 1.76 5.59
C SER A 42 -15.78 3.04 4.85
N THR A 43 -16.75 2.92 3.96
CA THR A 43 -17.40 4.07 3.33
C THR A 43 -18.62 4.49 4.13
N GLU A 44 -19.18 5.66 3.87
CA GLU A 44 -20.45 6.11 4.46
C GLU A 44 -21.59 5.21 3.99
N ASN A 45 -21.53 4.75 2.75
CA ASN A 45 -22.52 3.85 2.16
C ASN A 45 -22.13 2.37 2.36
N ARG A 46 -22.49 1.82 3.52
CA ARG A 46 -22.15 0.43 3.90
C ARG A 46 -22.97 -0.63 3.16
N ASP A 47 -24.05 -0.24 2.49
CA ASP A 47 -24.95 -1.15 1.76
C ASP A 47 -24.39 -1.52 0.36
N LEU A 48 -23.37 -0.80 -0.10
CA LEU A 48 -22.71 -1.12 -1.36
C LEU A 48 -21.99 -2.46 -1.30
N PRO A 49 -21.91 -3.20 -2.43
CA PRO A 49 -21.03 -4.36 -2.56
C PRO A 49 -19.59 -4.01 -2.20
N ARG A 50 -18.85 -4.97 -1.62
CA ARG A 50 -17.50 -4.71 -1.08
C ARG A 50 -16.54 -4.11 -2.11
N HIS A 51 -16.56 -4.58 -3.33
CA HIS A 51 -15.71 -4.07 -4.40
C HIS A 51 -16.01 -2.59 -4.75
N GLU A 52 -17.27 -2.15 -4.65
CA GLU A 52 -17.64 -0.75 -4.85
C GLU A 52 -17.19 0.13 -3.69
N GLN A 53 -17.30 -0.36 -2.44
CA GLN A 53 -16.75 0.34 -1.27
C GLN A 53 -15.25 0.57 -1.42
N ILE A 54 -14.49 -0.45 -1.86
CA ILE A 54 -13.05 -0.32 -2.08
C ILE A 54 -12.74 0.66 -3.22
N ALA A 55 -13.55 0.66 -4.27
CA ALA A 55 -13.43 1.62 -5.36
C ALA A 55 -13.65 3.07 -4.89
N GLU A 56 -14.63 3.29 -4.00
CA GLU A 56 -14.90 4.59 -3.40
C GLU A 56 -13.72 5.04 -2.52
N VAL A 57 -13.21 4.13 -1.67
CA VAL A 57 -12.03 4.39 -0.83
C VAL A 57 -10.82 4.73 -1.68
N SER A 58 -10.52 3.95 -2.73
CA SER A 58 -9.39 4.18 -3.62
C SER A 58 -9.42 5.58 -4.25
N ARG A 59 -10.56 5.97 -4.83
CA ARG A 59 -10.75 7.30 -5.40
C ARG A 59 -10.57 8.42 -4.36
N SER A 60 -11.10 8.22 -3.16
CA SER A 60 -10.99 9.21 -2.08
C SER A 60 -9.55 9.36 -1.58
N LEU A 61 -8.79 8.27 -1.47
CA LEU A 61 -7.36 8.33 -1.14
C LEU A 61 -6.55 9.03 -2.22
N LYS A 62 -6.89 8.81 -3.49
CA LYS A 62 -6.27 9.52 -4.62
C LYS A 62 -6.57 11.02 -4.58
N ALA A 63 -7.81 11.41 -4.26
CA ALA A 63 -8.18 12.80 -4.08
C ALA A 63 -7.41 13.44 -2.91
N LEU A 64 -7.37 12.75 -1.75
CA LEU A 64 -6.64 13.20 -0.57
C LEU A 64 -5.15 13.46 -0.87
N SER A 65 -4.49 12.54 -1.57
CA SER A 65 -3.08 12.69 -1.96
C SER A 65 -2.86 13.94 -2.82
N ARG A 66 -3.76 14.21 -3.76
CA ARG A 66 -3.68 15.41 -4.63
C ARG A 66 -3.91 16.69 -3.86
N ASP A 67 -4.93 16.71 -3.00
CA ASP A 67 -5.32 17.91 -2.26
C ASP A 67 -4.30 18.32 -1.20
N LEU A 68 -3.61 17.35 -0.62
CA LEU A 68 -2.55 17.58 0.36
C LEU A 68 -1.16 17.71 -0.28
N ASP A 69 -1.03 17.37 -1.56
CA ASP A 69 0.25 17.31 -2.29
C ASP A 69 1.31 16.46 -1.57
N ILE A 70 0.87 15.33 -0.99
CA ILE A 70 1.74 14.34 -0.34
C ILE A 70 1.39 12.92 -0.77
N PRO A 71 2.36 12.00 -0.80
CA PRO A 71 2.08 10.60 -1.11
C PRO A 71 1.23 9.93 -0.02
N VAL A 72 0.28 9.11 -0.48
CA VAL A 72 -0.51 8.20 0.36
C VAL A 72 -0.16 6.77 -0.04
N VAL A 73 0.38 6.00 0.88
CA VAL A 73 0.74 4.59 0.70
C VAL A 73 -0.30 3.74 1.41
N ALA A 74 -1.07 2.97 0.65
CA ALA A 74 -2.08 2.07 1.19
C ALA A 74 -1.65 0.61 1.00
N LEU A 75 -1.67 -0.17 2.08
CA LEU A 75 -1.43 -1.60 2.03
C LEU A 75 -2.71 -2.30 1.57
N SER A 76 -2.57 -3.30 0.73
CA SER A 76 -3.65 -4.16 0.26
C SER A 76 -3.21 -5.61 0.24
N GLN A 77 -4.11 -6.51 0.62
CA GLN A 77 -3.85 -7.93 0.50
C GLN A 77 -4.15 -8.41 -0.91
N VAL A 78 -3.29 -9.25 -1.44
CA VAL A 78 -3.56 -10.03 -2.66
C VAL A 78 -4.47 -11.22 -2.34
N ARG A 79 -5.03 -11.84 -3.37
CA ARG A 79 -5.84 -13.07 -3.23
C ARG A 79 -4.99 -14.20 -2.66
N ARG A 80 -5.60 -15.06 -1.82
CA ARG A 80 -4.90 -16.21 -1.23
C ARG A 80 -4.38 -17.20 -2.26
N GLU A 81 -5.05 -17.29 -3.41
CA GLU A 81 -4.69 -18.19 -4.50
C GLU A 81 -3.34 -17.83 -5.17
N THR A 82 -2.82 -16.63 -4.88
CA THR A 82 -1.49 -16.18 -5.31
C THR A 82 -0.38 -16.48 -4.32
N GLU A 83 -0.69 -17.06 -3.17
CA GLU A 83 0.33 -17.44 -2.18
C GLU A 83 1.33 -18.44 -2.79
N GLY A 84 2.63 -18.16 -2.65
CA GLY A 84 3.69 -18.95 -3.27
C GLY A 84 3.83 -18.76 -4.78
N LYS A 85 3.19 -17.74 -5.37
CA LYS A 85 3.31 -17.40 -6.78
C LYS A 85 3.64 -15.92 -6.94
N ARG A 86 4.17 -15.56 -8.11
CA ARG A 86 4.35 -14.16 -8.47
C ARG A 86 3.00 -13.48 -8.67
N PRO A 87 2.65 -12.46 -7.88
CA PRO A 87 1.40 -11.73 -8.04
C PRO A 87 1.44 -10.81 -9.27
N ASN A 88 0.28 -10.53 -9.81
CA ASN A 88 0.08 -9.57 -10.89
C ASN A 88 -1.05 -8.57 -10.52
N LEU A 89 -1.28 -7.56 -11.35
CA LEU A 89 -2.27 -6.52 -11.08
C LEU A 89 -3.70 -7.06 -10.93
N ALA A 90 -4.05 -8.14 -11.63
CA ALA A 90 -5.37 -8.78 -11.52
C ALA A 90 -5.58 -9.51 -10.18
N ASP A 91 -4.50 -9.78 -9.44
CA ASP A 91 -4.54 -10.42 -8.13
C ASP A 91 -4.81 -9.42 -6.98
N LEU A 92 -4.85 -8.12 -7.27
CA LEU A 92 -5.33 -7.13 -6.32
C LEU A 92 -6.78 -7.47 -5.98
N ARG A 93 -7.01 -7.82 -4.71
CA ARG A 93 -8.31 -8.31 -4.24
C ARG A 93 -9.38 -7.23 -4.39
N GLU A 94 -10.48 -7.59 -5.07
CA GLU A 94 -11.73 -6.81 -5.18
C GLU A 94 -11.65 -5.47 -5.93
N SER A 95 -10.56 -5.15 -6.68
CA SER A 95 -10.47 -3.81 -7.21
C SER A 95 -9.63 -3.63 -8.48
N GLY A 96 -10.23 -3.75 -9.62
CA GLY A 96 -9.73 -3.08 -10.82
C GLY A 96 -9.58 -1.55 -10.63
N SER A 97 -10.27 -0.99 -9.64
CA SER A 97 -10.20 0.43 -9.27
C SER A 97 -8.88 0.82 -8.59
N ILE A 98 -8.35 0.00 -7.66
CA ILE A 98 -7.02 0.28 -7.06
C ILE A 98 -5.96 0.33 -8.14
N GLU A 99 -5.99 -0.63 -9.08
CA GLU A 99 -5.08 -0.62 -10.21
C GLU A 99 -5.19 0.67 -11.03
N GLN A 100 -6.41 1.15 -11.28
CA GLN A 100 -6.62 2.36 -12.09
C GLN A 100 -6.16 3.63 -11.37
N ASP A 101 -6.47 3.77 -10.08
CA ASP A 101 -6.25 4.97 -9.29
C ASP A 101 -4.80 5.12 -8.83
N ALA A 102 -4.11 4.01 -8.51
CA ALA A 102 -2.73 4.03 -8.05
C ALA A 102 -1.76 4.52 -9.13
N ASP A 103 -0.83 5.38 -8.75
CA ASP A 103 0.29 5.80 -9.62
C ASP A 103 1.40 4.76 -9.63
N VAL A 104 1.59 4.08 -8.49
CA VAL A 104 2.59 3.04 -8.29
C VAL A 104 1.93 1.85 -7.60
N VAL A 105 2.22 0.65 -8.07
CA VAL A 105 1.84 -0.61 -7.42
C VAL A 105 3.10 -1.43 -7.19
N ILE A 106 3.32 -1.81 -5.93
CA ILE A 106 4.46 -2.60 -5.52
C ILE A 106 3.94 -3.89 -4.89
N PHE A 107 4.41 -5.03 -5.36
CA PHE A 107 4.19 -6.33 -4.71
C PHE A 107 5.42 -6.74 -3.92
N ILE A 108 5.20 -7.35 -2.77
CA ILE A 108 6.21 -8.06 -1.99
C ILE A 108 5.77 -9.51 -1.95
N HIS A 109 6.56 -10.40 -2.52
CA HIS A 109 6.20 -11.81 -2.59
C HIS A 109 7.41 -12.72 -2.40
N THR A 110 7.14 -14.00 -2.27
CA THR A 110 8.13 -15.07 -2.30
C THR A 110 7.45 -16.34 -2.80
N GLU A 111 8.16 -17.14 -3.56
CA GLU A 111 7.71 -18.47 -3.98
C GLU A 111 7.94 -19.51 -2.90
N ASP A 112 8.96 -19.32 -2.06
CA ASP A 112 9.23 -20.16 -0.89
C ASP A 112 9.08 -19.34 0.40
N LEU A 113 8.04 -19.66 1.18
CA LEU A 113 7.75 -19.01 2.46
C LEU A 113 8.85 -19.20 3.51
N LYS A 114 9.69 -20.23 3.37
CA LYS A 114 10.82 -20.50 4.26
C LYS A 114 12.08 -19.78 3.83
N ALA A 115 12.15 -19.30 2.59
CA ALA A 115 13.29 -18.53 2.12
C ALA A 115 13.40 -17.19 2.87
N GLU A 116 14.62 -16.75 3.11
CA GLU A 116 14.89 -15.42 3.66
C GLU A 116 14.84 -14.32 2.60
N VAL A 117 14.69 -14.69 1.33
CA VAL A 117 14.60 -13.75 0.21
C VAL A 117 13.15 -13.39 -0.08
N ARG A 118 12.92 -12.13 -0.34
CA ARG A 118 11.64 -11.58 -0.82
C ARG A 118 11.88 -10.78 -2.08
N GLU A 119 11.01 -10.98 -3.05
CA GLU A 119 10.99 -10.20 -4.26
C GLU A 119 10.10 -8.97 -4.07
N VAL A 120 10.64 -7.81 -4.42
CA VAL A 120 9.91 -6.53 -4.41
C VAL A 120 9.75 -6.09 -5.86
N ALA A 121 8.54 -6.23 -6.38
CA ALA A 121 8.21 -5.96 -7.77
C ALA A 121 7.42 -4.67 -7.90
N VAL A 122 7.94 -3.68 -8.62
CA VAL A 122 7.20 -2.52 -9.09
C VAL A 122 6.41 -2.94 -10.32
N ALA A 123 5.14 -3.33 -10.13
CA ALA A 123 4.28 -3.85 -11.18
C ALA A 123 3.60 -2.76 -12.01
N LYS A 124 3.45 -1.57 -11.44
CA LYS A 124 2.94 -0.38 -12.12
C LYS A 124 3.70 0.85 -11.65
N GLN A 125 4.05 1.72 -12.59
CA GLN A 125 4.57 3.06 -12.30
C GLN A 125 4.21 3.99 -13.45
N ARG A 126 3.44 5.06 -13.16
CA ARG A 126 2.97 5.98 -14.24
C ARG A 126 4.10 6.78 -14.88
N ASN A 127 5.06 7.21 -14.08
CA ASN A 127 6.12 8.13 -14.50
C ASN A 127 7.53 7.52 -14.43
N GLY A 128 7.63 6.18 -14.54
CA GLY A 128 8.93 5.53 -14.47
C GLY A 128 8.88 4.06 -14.92
N PRO A 129 10.02 3.38 -14.93
CA PRO A 129 10.10 1.99 -15.32
C PRO A 129 9.48 1.08 -14.23
N VAL A 130 8.97 -0.05 -14.66
CA VAL A 130 8.68 -1.19 -13.79
C VAL A 130 9.93 -2.05 -13.62
N GLY A 131 9.99 -2.83 -12.56
CA GLY A 131 11.16 -3.69 -12.31
C GLY A 131 11.00 -4.48 -11.03
N GLU A 132 12.01 -5.27 -10.72
CA GLU A 132 12.01 -6.16 -9.57
C GLU A 132 13.38 -6.19 -8.92
N ILE A 133 13.43 -6.28 -7.61
CA ILE A 133 14.62 -6.45 -6.81
C ILE A 133 14.41 -7.53 -5.76
N SER A 134 15.48 -8.26 -5.46
CA SER A 134 15.48 -9.23 -4.36
C SER A 134 16.08 -8.60 -3.11
N LEU A 135 15.44 -8.81 -1.97
CA LEU A 135 15.88 -8.35 -0.65
C LEU A 135 15.92 -9.51 0.34
N ALA A 136 16.88 -9.50 1.24
CA ALA A 136 16.86 -10.38 2.40
C ALA A 136 15.81 -9.90 3.40
N PHE A 137 15.00 -10.83 3.93
CA PHE A 137 14.03 -10.55 4.99
C PHE A 137 14.45 -11.26 6.28
N LEU A 138 14.99 -10.50 7.20
CA LEU A 138 15.38 -10.98 8.52
C LEU A 138 14.15 -11.04 9.43
N SER A 139 13.44 -12.17 9.42
CA SER A 139 12.16 -12.36 10.10
C SER A 139 12.23 -12.07 11.60
N LYS A 140 13.34 -12.43 12.25
CA LYS A 140 13.59 -12.16 13.68
C LYS A 140 13.51 -10.66 14.04
N TYR A 141 13.84 -9.80 13.08
CA TYR A 141 13.88 -8.35 13.29
C TYR A 141 12.82 -7.60 12.46
N THR A 142 12.02 -8.34 11.69
CA THR A 142 11.05 -7.78 10.72
C THR A 142 11.72 -6.73 9.82
N LYS A 143 12.93 -7.02 9.32
CA LYS A 143 13.78 -6.07 8.62
C LYS A 143 14.13 -6.58 7.22
N PHE A 144 14.06 -5.67 6.26
CA PHE A 144 14.61 -5.91 4.92
C PHE A 144 16.04 -5.37 4.83
N GLU A 145 16.91 -6.12 4.18
CA GLU A 145 18.28 -5.72 3.87
C GLU A 145 18.61 -6.00 2.40
N ALA A 146 19.51 -5.19 1.86
CA ALA A 146 20.02 -5.47 0.53
C ALA A 146 20.79 -6.80 0.53
N LEU A 147 20.54 -7.62 -0.49
CA LEU A 147 21.41 -8.77 -0.72
C LEU A 147 22.81 -8.25 -1.08
N GLU A 148 23.83 -8.74 -0.40
CA GLU A 148 25.20 -8.49 -0.81
C GLU A 148 25.33 -8.98 -2.26
N ARG A 149 25.74 -8.10 -3.16
CA ARG A 149 26.13 -8.50 -4.51
C ARG A 149 27.35 -9.40 -4.33
N GLY A 150 27.15 -10.69 -4.43
CA GLY A 150 28.26 -11.62 -4.48
C GLY A 150 29.23 -11.11 -5.54
N SER A 151 30.47 -10.85 -5.13
CA SER A 151 31.56 -10.62 -6.05
C SER A 151 31.60 -11.87 -6.96
N SER A 152 31.07 -11.71 -8.17
CA SER A 152 31.27 -12.73 -9.18
C SER A 152 32.78 -12.93 -9.36
N PRO A 153 33.23 -14.17 -9.34
CA PRO A 153 34.64 -14.47 -9.55
C PRO A 153 35.11 -14.06 -10.95
#